data_1eb9a9a5340a36d59a2945356d002866
#
_entry.id   1eb9a9a5340a36d59a2945356d002866
#
_cell.length_a   1.000
_cell.length_b   1.000
_cell.length_c   1.000
_cell.angle_alpha   90.00
_cell.angle_beta   90.00
_cell.angle_gamma   90.00
#
_symmetry.space_group_name_H-M   'P 1'
#
loop_
_entity.id
_entity.type
_entity.pdbx_description
1 polymer ?
#
loop_
_entity_poly.entity_id
_entity_poly.type
_entity_poly.pdbx_seq_one_letter_code
_entity_poly.pdbx_strand_id
1 'polypeptide(L)'
;MKIGRNEPCSCGSGKKYKRCCMSRSEKIHSQLSDDAEQLLAMNPDLTLDELNLVMQHKANQLNNMSNPDFCGLSPTQMANWLYAPFDELKWVTISTPGSLSSSPVMRYLALILDEAMAQEGSFKATSKGNLPAKLVKQASELLPEFAVAQFERDLSISEFAGSNEDKFNALHYTRVLAEISGIIYQRSGRYHVKKSAQKQYQALGIQAFFKPMLEAAISQYNWGYLDGFEFDVDLQAFWLFMLWRVQSHNSVEQLVEEVMTAFPDLLLAFPTGDYFSPERNLSMLIESRFIERFLQFWGFIIIDPIRYLDGEPVSRMVQTQPLLKQAFQFSIDA
;
A
#
# COMPACT_ATOMS: atom_id res chain seq x y z
N MET A 1 15.39 24.37 18.39
CA MET A 1 15.81 24.18 19.81
C MET A 1 15.30 22.83 20.25
N LYS A 2 16.17 21.93 20.73
CA LYS A 2 15.68 20.65 21.32
C LYS A 2 15.14 20.94 22.73
N ILE A 3 13.89 20.60 22.96
CA ILE A 3 13.24 20.76 24.29
C ILE A 3 13.73 19.64 25.20
N GLY A 4 14.18 19.99 26.41
CA GLY A 4 14.60 18.99 27.38
C GLY A 4 13.44 18.15 27.90
N ARG A 5 13.67 16.86 28.10
CA ARG A 5 12.67 15.84 28.53
C ARG A 5 11.80 16.29 29.73
N ASN A 6 12.39 17.01 30.66
CA ASN A 6 11.72 17.46 31.90
C ASN A 6 11.18 18.88 31.81
N GLU A 7 11.43 19.60 30.72
CA GLU A 7 10.95 20.96 30.48
C GLU A 7 9.44 21.00 30.22
N PRO A 8 8.77 22.14 30.41
CA PRO A 8 7.39 22.32 30.02
C PRO A 8 7.21 22.07 28.52
N CYS A 9 6.15 21.36 28.16
CA CYS A 9 5.88 21.06 26.75
C CYS A 9 5.55 22.33 25.97
N SER A 10 6.15 22.47 24.79
CA SER A 10 5.92 23.63 23.89
C SER A 10 4.49 23.76 23.37
N CYS A 11 3.68 22.71 23.48
CA CYS A 11 2.26 22.74 23.08
C CYS A 11 1.36 23.54 24.05
N GLY A 12 1.90 24.10 25.14
CA GLY A 12 1.13 24.87 26.11
C GLY A 12 0.27 24.05 27.08
N SER A 13 0.37 22.73 27.08
CA SER A 13 -0.45 21.85 27.93
C SER A 13 -0.14 21.93 29.45
N GLY A 14 0.90 22.65 29.86
CA GLY A 14 1.41 22.70 31.22
C GLY A 14 2.07 21.39 31.70
N LYS A 15 2.10 20.35 30.91
CA LYS A 15 2.75 19.07 31.24
C LYS A 15 4.23 19.09 30.85
N LYS A 16 5.06 18.25 31.48
CA LYS A 16 6.44 18.03 31.05
C LYS A 16 6.46 17.39 29.66
N TYR A 17 7.45 17.76 28.81
CA TYR A 17 7.58 17.26 27.44
C TYR A 17 7.47 15.73 27.34
N LYS A 18 8.16 14.99 28.24
CA LYS A 18 8.09 13.51 28.31
C LYS A 18 6.69 12.93 28.60
N ARG A 19 5.77 13.73 29.13
CA ARG A 19 4.39 13.32 29.45
C ARG A 19 3.36 13.91 28.49
N CYS A 20 3.82 14.55 27.43
CA CYS A 20 2.97 15.22 26.47
C CYS A 20 3.40 14.86 25.04
N CYS A 21 4.14 15.71 24.36
CA CYS A 21 4.45 15.59 22.94
C CYS A 21 5.73 14.78 22.62
N MET A 22 6.41 14.25 23.62
CA MET A 22 7.59 13.40 23.39
C MET A 22 7.14 12.07 22.77
N SER A 23 7.60 11.78 21.55
CA SER A 23 7.27 10.55 20.86
C SER A 23 7.73 9.31 21.63
N ARG A 24 7.15 8.15 21.32
CA ARG A 24 7.54 6.89 21.98
C ARG A 24 8.99 6.52 21.68
N SER A 25 9.46 6.74 20.46
CA SER A 25 10.85 6.51 20.08
C SER A 25 11.81 7.39 20.87
N GLU A 26 11.50 8.67 21.06
CA GLU A 26 12.30 9.56 21.93
C GLU A 26 12.28 9.13 23.40
N LYS A 27 11.14 8.62 23.89
CA LYS A 27 11.04 8.06 25.26
C LYS A 27 11.93 6.84 25.43
N ILE A 28 11.91 5.91 24.46
CA ILE A 28 12.75 4.70 24.46
C ILE A 28 14.24 5.10 24.38
N HIS A 29 14.62 6.01 23.49
CA HIS A 29 15.99 6.52 23.40
C HIS A 29 16.46 7.16 24.69
N SER A 30 15.64 8.00 25.30
CA SER A 30 15.96 8.63 26.57
C SER A 30 16.09 7.60 27.70
N GLN A 31 15.25 6.58 27.72
CA GLN A 31 15.30 5.51 28.68
C GLN A 31 16.58 4.67 28.54
N LEU A 32 16.96 4.31 27.30
CA LEU A 32 18.21 3.60 27.02
C LEU A 32 19.43 4.41 27.49
N SER A 33 19.44 5.74 27.27
CA SER A 33 20.51 6.62 27.78
C SER A 33 20.56 6.64 29.31
N ASP A 34 19.41 6.83 29.96
CA ASP A 34 19.32 6.82 31.43
C ASP A 34 19.81 5.47 32.03
N ASP A 35 19.44 4.37 31.36
CA ASP A 35 19.83 3.01 31.76
C ASP A 35 21.35 2.76 31.56
N ALA A 36 21.94 3.29 30.50
CA ALA A 36 23.40 3.21 30.29
C ALA A 36 24.16 4.00 31.35
N GLU A 37 23.72 5.23 31.68
CA GLU A 37 24.30 6.04 32.72
C GLU A 37 24.20 5.34 34.09
N GLN A 38 23.05 4.75 34.41
CA GLN A 38 22.83 4.01 35.65
C GLN A 38 23.72 2.77 35.74
N LEU A 39 23.86 2.00 34.65
CA LEU A 39 24.73 0.84 34.58
C LEU A 39 26.19 1.22 34.85
N LEU A 40 26.69 2.29 34.23
CA LEU A 40 28.04 2.81 34.48
C LEU A 40 28.25 3.29 35.91
N ALA A 41 27.24 3.97 36.49
CA ALA A 41 27.32 4.43 37.87
C ALA A 41 27.38 3.28 38.87
N MET A 42 26.67 2.16 38.60
CA MET A 42 26.64 0.98 39.46
C MET A 42 27.84 0.04 39.26
N ASN A 43 28.49 0.08 38.09
CA ASN A 43 29.62 -0.75 37.71
C ASN A 43 30.74 0.09 37.10
N PRO A 44 31.55 0.79 37.89
CA PRO A 44 32.59 1.71 37.35
C PRO A 44 33.68 1.02 36.54
N ASP A 45 33.87 -0.29 36.74
CA ASP A 45 34.88 -1.09 36.01
C ASP A 45 34.34 -1.73 34.73
N LEU A 46 33.08 -1.43 34.34
CA LEU A 46 32.47 -1.98 33.12
C LEU A 46 33.21 -1.47 31.89
N THR A 47 33.68 -2.37 31.07
CA THR A 47 34.30 -2.02 29.78
C THR A 47 33.25 -1.56 28.77
N LEU A 48 33.68 -0.78 27.77
CA LEU A 48 32.79 -0.33 26.68
C LEU A 48 32.15 -1.51 25.93
N ASP A 49 32.89 -2.62 25.76
CA ASP A 49 32.36 -3.80 25.07
C ASP A 49 31.28 -4.50 25.89
N GLU A 50 31.44 -4.61 27.20
CA GLU A 50 30.43 -5.15 28.09
C GLU A 50 29.20 -4.25 28.16
N LEU A 51 29.38 -2.94 28.24
CA LEU A 51 28.28 -1.99 28.18
C LEU A 51 27.49 -2.11 26.87
N ASN A 52 28.20 -2.15 25.74
CA ASN A 52 27.58 -2.32 24.42
C ASN A 52 26.77 -3.63 24.32
N LEU A 53 27.31 -4.73 24.86
CA LEU A 53 26.61 -6.02 24.88
C LEU A 53 25.30 -5.97 25.68
N VAL A 54 25.34 -5.37 26.89
CA VAL A 54 24.15 -5.21 27.72
C VAL A 54 23.12 -4.30 27.06
N MET A 55 23.56 -3.17 26.52
CA MET A 55 22.66 -2.21 25.84
C MET A 55 22.06 -2.81 24.57
N GLN A 56 22.82 -3.59 23.80
CA GLN A 56 22.32 -4.30 22.62
C GLN A 56 21.27 -5.34 23.01
N HIS A 57 21.51 -6.11 24.09
CA HIS A 57 20.52 -7.07 24.59
C HIS A 57 19.21 -6.36 25.01
N LYS A 58 19.32 -5.24 25.72
CA LYS A 58 18.19 -4.44 26.15
C LYS A 58 17.41 -3.81 24.96
N ALA A 59 18.13 -3.27 23.99
CA ALA A 59 17.53 -2.76 22.75
C ALA A 59 16.77 -3.86 21.99
N ASN A 60 17.36 -5.06 21.91
CA ASN A 60 16.71 -6.22 21.29
C ASN A 60 15.44 -6.64 22.04
N GLN A 61 15.46 -6.62 23.36
CA GLN A 61 14.25 -6.88 24.16
C GLN A 61 13.14 -5.86 23.85
N LEU A 62 13.45 -4.56 23.88
CA LEU A 62 12.50 -3.49 23.58
C LEU A 62 11.97 -3.57 22.15
N ASN A 63 12.83 -3.90 21.19
CA ASN A 63 12.45 -4.03 19.79
C ASN A 63 11.53 -5.25 19.50
N ASN A 64 11.51 -6.23 20.40
CA ASN A 64 10.63 -7.40 20.29
C ASN A 64 9.38 -7.30 21.20
N MET A 65 9.23 -6.23 21.98
CA MET A 65 8.02 -6.00 22.76
C MET A 65 6.88 -5.44 21.87
N SER A 66 5.67 -5.88 22.17
CA SER A 66 4.45 -5.34 21.54
C SER A 66 4.36 -3.83 21.73
N ASN A 67 4.05 -3.12 20.63
CA ASN A 67 3.85 -1.68 20.61
C ASN A 67 2.40 -1.33 20.30
N PRO A 68 1.65 -0.70 21.23
CA PRO A 68 0.26 -0.30 20.99
C PRO A 68 0.12 0.71 19.85
N ASP A 69 1.11 1.58 19.59
CA ASP A 69 1.07 2.52 18.45
C ASP A 69 1.14 1.78 17.10
N PHE A 70 1.65 0.55 17.10
CA PHE A 70 1.67 -0.36 15.94
C PHE A 70 0.57 -1.42 16.02
N CYS A 71 -0.50 -1.15 16.74
CA CYS A 71 -1.61 -2.08 16.95
C CYS A 71 -1.18 -3.45 17.52
N GLY A 72 -0.11 -3.48 18.30
CA GLY A 72 0.42 -4.69 18.93
C GLY A 72 1.65 -5.29 18.24
N LEU A 73 1.98 -4.90 17.02
CA LEU A 73 3.24 -5.32 16.40
C LEU A 73 4.44 -4.81 17.20
N SER A 74 5.49 -5.61 17.26
CA SER A 74 6.78 -5.14 17.76
C SER A 74 7.50 -4.25 16.73
N PRO A 75 8.43 -3.38 17.16
CA PRO A 75 9.29 -2.64 16.23
C PRO A 75 10.03 -3.54 15.23
N THR A 76 10.47 -4.73 15.65
CA THR A 76 11.12 -5.72 14.76
C THR A 76 10.16 -6.22 13.66
N GLN A 77 8.90 -6.51 14.02
CA GLN A 77 7.89 -6.94 13.05
C GLN A 77 7.58 -5.81 12.07
N MET A 78 7.36 -4.60 12.59
CA MET A 78 7.09 -3.43 11.76
C MET A 78 8.27 -3.14 10.81
N ALA A 79 9.51 -3.17 11.29
CA ALA A 79 10.69 -2.95 10.47
C ALA A 79 10.83 -3.99 9.34
N ASN A 80 10.49 -5.26 9.59
CA ASN A 80 10.46 -6.26 8.53
C ASN A 80 9.43 -5.90 7.46
N TRP A 81 8.22 -5.51 7.86
CA TRP A 81 7.16 -5.17 6.91
C TRP A 81 7.43 -3.90 6.11
N LEU A 82 8.18 -2.95 6.69
CA LEU A 82 8.54 -1.70 6.01
C LEU A 82 9.72 -1.84 5.05
N TYR A 83 10.68 -2.71 5.37
CA TYR A 83 11.99 -2.66 4.71
C TYR A 83 12.46 -3.99 4.10
N ALA A 84 11.85 -5.13 4.44
CA ALA A 84 12.28 -6.40 3.87
C ALA A 84 11.85 -6.51 2.39
N PRO A 85 12.66 -7.15 1.55
CA PRO A 85 12.26 -7.56 0.21
C PRO A 85 10.99 -8.45 0.25
N PHE A 86 10.26 -8.48 -0.86
CA PHE A 86 8.98 -9.19 -0.97
C PHE A 86 9.06 -10.68 -0.59
N ASP A 87 10.14 -11.33 -0.93
CA ASP A 87 10.41 -12.75 -0.65
C ASP A 87 10.97 -13.02 0.76
N GLU A 88 11.38 -11.96 1.49
CA GLU A 88 11.89 -12.04 2.86
C GLU A 88 10.88 -11.55 3.93
N LEU A 89 9.66 -11.25 3.52
CA LEU A 89 8.60 -10.85 4.44
C LEU A 89 8.28 -11.99 5.42
N LYS A 90 8.21 -11.64 6.72
CA LYS A 90 7.90 -12.56 7.82
C LYS A 90 6.52 -12.24 8.41
N TRP A 91 5.98 -13.20 9.15
CA TRP A 91 4.64 -13.11 9.79
C TRP A 91 3.49 -12.90 8.82
N VAL A 92 3.74 -13.08 7.54
CA VAL A 92 2.73 -13.14 6.47
C VAL A 92 3.14 -14.21 5.47
N THR A 93 2.17 -15.01 5.04
CA THR A 93 2.33 -15.94 3.91
C THR A 93 1.59 -15.37 2.71
N ILE A 94 2.30 -15.12 1.61
CA ILE A 94 1.72 -14.65 0.35
C ILE A 94 1.62 -15.83 -0.62
N SER A 95 0.40 -16.16 -1.00
CA SER A 95 0.10 -17.32 -1.85
C SER A 95 -0.61 -16.90 -3.14
N THR A 96 -0.41 -17.64 -4.22
CA THR A 96 -1.23 -17.47 -5.43
C THR A 96 -2.58 -18.17 -5.22
N PRO A 97 -3.70 -17.43 -5.27
CA PRO A 97 -5.04 -18.04 -5.15
C PRO A 97 -5.33 -19.06 -6.24
N GLY A 98 -6.11 -20.08 -5.93
CA GLY A 98 -6.47 -21.12 -6.90
C GLY A 98 -7.33 -20.60 -8.06
N SER A 99 -8.12 -19.55 -7.82
CA SER A 99 -8.89 -18.84 -8.87
C SER A 99 -8.64 -17.35 -8.77
N LEU A 100 -8.39 -16.72 -9.90
CA LEU A 100 -8.19 -15.26 -10.06
C LEU A 100 -9.35 -14.62 -10.83
N SER A 101 -10.46 -15.31 -11.00
CA SER A 101 -11.63 -14.87 -11.78
C SER A 101 -12.34 -13.64 -11.18
N SER A 102 -12.17 -13.40 -9.87
CA SER A 102 -12.70 -12.24 -9.16
C SER A 102 -11.73 -11.04 -9.14
N SER A 103 -10.51 -11.18 -9.68
CA SER A 103 -9.53 -10.10 -9.71
C SER A 103 -9.64 -9.27 -11.00
N PRO A 104 -10.04 -8.00 -10.96
CA PRO A 104 -10.07 -7.14 -12.14
C PRO A 104 -8.72 -7.06 -12.86
N VAL A 105 -7.64 -6.80 -12.12
CA VAL A 105 -6.28 -6.74 -12.66
C VAL A 105 -5.91 -8.01 -13.41
N MET A 106 -6.16 -9.18 -12.83
CA MET A 106 -5.79 -10.46 -13.46
C MET A 106 -6.68 -10.79 -14.65
N ARG A 107 -7.94 -10.36 -14.64
CA ARG A 107 -8.85 -10.51 -15.80
C ARG A 107 -8.43 -9.62 -16.97
N TYR A 108 -8.04 -8.37 -16.70
CA TYR A 108 -7.52 -7.49 -17.75
C TYR A 108 -6.17 -7.96 -18.27
N LEU A 109 -5.29 -8.46 -17.40
CA LEU A 109 -4.04 -9.08 -17.86
C LEU A 109 -4.31 -10.29 -18.78
N ALA A 110 -5.24 -11.17 -18.41
CA ALA A 110 -5.62 -12.30 -19.24
C ALA A 110 -6.12 -11.83 -20.63
N LEU A 111 -6.99 -10.82 -20.65
CA LEU A 111 -7.48 -10.23 -21.92
C LEU A 111 -6.34 -9.69 -22.79
N ILE A 112 -5.36 -9.00 -22.21
CA ILE A 112 -4.18 -8.48 -22.93
C ILE A 112 -3.31 -9.63 -23.47
N LEU A 113 -3.10 -10.67 -22.65
CA LEU A 113 -2.30 -11.82 -23.05
C LEU A 113 -3.01 -12.64 -24.14
N ASP A 114 -4.31 -12.88 -24.03
CA ASP A 114 -5.10 -13.60 -25.02
C ASP A 114 -5.08 -12.92 -26.39
N GLU A 115 -5.26 -11.59 -26.43
CA GLU A 115 -5.14 -10.81 -27.68
C GLU A 115 -3.74 -10.95 -28.30
N ALA A 116 -2.70 -10.90 -27.47
CA ALA A 116 -1.33 -11.08 -27.95
C ALA A 116 -1.08 -12.51 -28.46
N MET A 117 -1.53 -13.51 -27.72
CA MET A 117 -1.33 -14.94 -28.09
C MET A 117 -2.09 -15.29 -29.38
N ALA A 118 -3.26 -14.71 -29.61
CA ALA A 118 -4.01 -14.85 -30.85
C ALA A 118 -3.28 -14.26 -32.07
N GLN A 119 -2.28 -13.40 -31.86
CA GLN A 119 -1.48 -12.72 -32.88
C GLN A 119 0.02 -13.04 -32.72
N GLU A 120 0.37 -14.28 -32.48
CA GLU A 120 1.76 -14.78 -32.40
C GLU A 120 2.62 -14.08 -31.32
N GLY A 121 1.99 -13.66 -30.23
CA GLY A 121 2.65 -13.05 -29.08
C GLY A 121 2.82 -11.54 -29.15
N SER A 122 2.18 -10.85 -30.13
CA SER A 122 2.25 -9.39 -30.20
C SER A 122 1.07 -8.79 -30.94
N PHE A 123 0.63 -7.58 -30.55
CA PHE A 123 -0.40 -6.81 -31.25
C PHE A 123 0.00 -5.34 -31.40
N LYS A 124 -0.64 -4.64 -32.34
CA LYS A 124 -0.33 -3.24 -32.66
C LYS A 124 -0.85 -2.32 -31.53
N ALA A 125 0.01 -1.41 -31.04
CA ALA A 125 -0.39 -0.29 -30.19
C ALA A 125 -1.00 0.84 -31.03
N THR A 126 -1.69 1.77 -30.37
CA THR A 126 -2.09 3.05 -30.99
C THR A 126 -0.86 3.92 -31.27
N SER A 127 -1.02 4.99 -32.03
CA SER A 127 0.07 5.95 -32.31
C SER A 127 0.60 6.64 -31.06
N LYS A 128 -0.21 6.72 -30.00
CA LYS A 128 0.17 7.25 -28.67
C LYS A 128 0.78 6.18 -27.75
N GLY A 129 0.90 4.94 -28.18
CA GLY A 129 1.42 3.86 -27.35
C GLY A 129 0.38 3.16 -26.47
N ASN A 130 -0.89 3.48 -26.59
CA ASN A 130 -1.97 2.86 -25.83
C ASN A 130 -2.44 1.53 -26.43
N LEU A 131 -3.23 0.79 -25.65
CA LEU A 131 -3.95 -0.39 -26.13
C LEU A 131 -4.94 -0.01 -27.26
N PRO A 132 -5.16 -0.90 -28.24
CA PRO A 132 -6.08 -0.62 -29.34
C PRO A 132 -7.53 -0.52 -28.86
N ALA A 133 -8.31 0.37 -29.48
CA ALA A 133 -9.70 0.66 -29.13
C ALA A 133 -10.59 -0.59 -29.03
N LYS A 134 -10.36 -1.60 -29.87
CA LYS A 134 -11.05 -2.90 -29.79
C LYS A 134 -10.84 -3.58 -28.45
N LEU A 135 -9.59 -3.61 -27.95
CA LEU A 135 -9.25 -4.24 -26.69
C LEU A 135 -9.81 -3.45 -25.50
N VAL A 136 -9.76 -2.11 -25.56
CA VAL A 136 -10.37 -1.22 -24.55
C VAL A 136 -11.88 -1.46 -24.46
N LYS A 137 -12.55 -1.61 -25.61
CA LYS A 137 -13.98 -1.93 -25.64
C LYS A 137 -14.27 -3.30 -25.03
N GLN A 138 -13.50 -4.32 -25.37
CA GLN A 138 -13.64 -5.65 -24.76
C GLN A 138 -13.43 -5.62 -23.24
N ALA A 139 -12.45 -4.84 -22.75
CA ALA A 139 -12.21 -4.64 -21.34
C ALA A 139 -13.39 -3.96 -20.63
N SER A 140 -14.02 -2.96 -21.27
CA SER A 140 -15.19 -2.27 -20.70
C SER A 140 -16.44 -3.17 -20.66
N GLU A 141 -16.59 -4.07 -21.62
CA GLU A 141 -17.66 -5.07 -21.62
C GLU A 141 -17.41 -6.19 -20.59
N LEU A 142 -16.14 -6.49 -20.32
CA LEU A 142 -15.72 -7.52 -19.36
C LEU A 142 -16.04 -7.13 -17.91
N LEU A 143 -15.79 -5.88 -17.54
CA LEU A 143 -15.99 -5.32 -16.20
C LEU A 143 -16.50 -3.87 -16.32
N PRO A 144 -17.79 -3.67 -16.60
CA PRO A 144 -18.36 -2.34 -16.82
C PRO A 144 -18.20 -1.39 -15.63
N GLU A 145 -18.21 -1.93 -14.40
CA GLU A 145 -18.05 -1.19 -13.15
C GLU A 145 -16.70 -0.50 -12.99
N PHE A 146 -15.67 -0.97 -13.70
CA PHE A 146 -14.34 -0.37 -13.71
C PHE A 146 -14.07 0.51 -14.93
N ALA A 147 -14.99 0.55 -15.89
CA ALA A 147 -14.83 1.30 -17.13
C ALA A 147 -15.14 2.80 -16.98
N VAL A 148 -15.08 3.32 -15.78
CA VAL A 148 -15.36 4.73 -15.44
C VAL A 148 -14.08 5.39 -14.97
N ALA A 149 -13.80 6.62 -15.44
CA ALA A 149 -12.68 7.39 -14.92
C ALA A 149 -12.95 7.80 -13.48
N GLN A 150 -11.93 7.70 -12.65
CA GLN A 150 -12.03 7.90 -11.19
C GLN A 150 -12.64 9.24 -10.78
N PHE A 151 -12.46 10.29 -11.58
CA PHE A 151 -12.89 11.65 -11.26
C PHE A 151 -14.13 12.14 -12.02
N GLU A 152 -14.66 11.34 -12.94
CA GLU A 152 -15.79 11.74 -13.78
C GLU A 152 -17.03 10.92 -13.41
N ARG A 153 -17.61 11.23 -12.24
CA ARG A 153 -18.73 10.46 -11.63
C ARG A 153 -20.06 10.55 -12.39
N ASP A 154 -20.22 11.59 -13.21
CA ASP A 154 -21.48 11.90 -13.90
C ASP A 154 -21.50 11.46 -15.36
N LEU A 155 -20.42 10.87 -15.87
CA LEU A 155 -20.34 10.41 -17.26
C LEU A 155 -20.94 9.02 -17.41
N SER A 156 -21.69 8.82 -18.49
CA SER A 156 -22.26 7.52 -18.78
C SER A 156 -21.15 6.51 -19.14
N ILE A 157 -21.35 5.25 -18.78
CA ILE A 157 -20.44 4.15 -19.14
C ILE A 157 -20.16 4.12 -20.64
N SER A 158 -21.12 4.51 -21.48
CA SER A 158 -20.99 4.57 -22.93
C SER A 158 -19.97 5.59 -23.44
N GLU A 159 -19.67 6.64 -22.68
CA GLU A 159 -18.66 7.65 -23.04
C GLU A 159 -17.23 7.16 -22.79
N PHE A 160 -17.04 6.28 -21.82
CA PHE A 160 -15.75 5.66 -21.51
C PHE A 160 -15.51 4.38 -22.28
N ALA A 161 -16.54 3.59 -22.42
CA ALA A 161 -16.51 2.29 -23.11
C ALA A 161 -16.01 2.39 -24.55
N GLY A 162 -15.80 3.59 -25.02
CA GLY A 162 -15.60 3.71 -26.45
C GLY A 162 -14.20 3.43 -26.95
N SER A 163 -13.14 3.98 -26.35
CA SER A 163 -11.92 4.03 -27.17
C SER A 163 -10.64 4.46 -26.48
N ASN A 164 -10.63 4.96 -25.28
CA ASN A 164 -9.45 5.60 -24.72
C ASN A 164 -8.97 4.93 -23.42
N GLU A 165 -7.87 4.18 -23.52
CA GLU A 165 -7.21 3.57 -22.37
C GLU A 165 -6.84 4.60 -21.28
N ASP A 166 -6.41 5.81 -21.68
CA ASP A 166 -5.99 6.86 -20.73
C ASP A 166 -7.09 7.27 -19.75
N LYS A 167 -8.36 7.05 -20.11
CA LYS A 167 -9.53 7.31 -19.26
C LYS A 167 -10.00 6.06 -18.50
N PHE A 168 -9.42 4.91 -18.76
CA PHE A 168 -9.79 3.62 -18.16
C PHE A 168 -8.75 3.20 -17.11
N ASN A 169 -8.81 3.80 -15.93
CA ASN A 169 -7.80 3.66 -14.90
C ASN A 169 -7.40 2.21 -14.56
N ALA A 170 -8.36 1.32 -14.37
CA ALA A 170 -8.06 -0.07 -13.98
C ALA A 170 -7.36 -0.86 -15.11
N LEU A 171 -7.73 -0.64 -16.35
CA LEU A 171 -7.08 -1.26 -17.52
C LEU A 171 -5.67 -0.68 -17.72
N HIS A 172 -5.55 0.64 -17.66
CA HIS A 172 -4.27 1.33 -17.77
C HIS A 172 -3.28 0.90 -16.68
N TYR A 173 -3.74 0.88 -15.44
CA TYR A 173 -2.99 0.35 -14.29
C TYR A 173 -2.48 -1.07 -14.57
N THR A 174 -3.36 -1.97 -15.04
CA THR A 174 -2.99 -3.35 -15.35
C THR A 174 -1.93 -3.44 -16.44
N ARG A 175 -2.07 -2.64 -17.52
CA ARG A 175 -1.10 -2.61 -18.62
C ARG A 175 0.26 -2.12 -18.13
N VAL A 176 0.30 -1.05 -17.33
CA VAL A 176 1.55 -0.52 -16.75
C VAL A 176 2.20 -1.55 -15.83
N LEU A 177 1.44 -2.22 -14.96
CA LEU A 177 1.98 -3.30 -14.13
C LEU A 177 2.55 -4.45 -14.95
N ALA A 178 1.89 -4.84 -16.05
CA ALA A 178 2.39 -5.90 -16.93
C ALA A 178 3.70 -5.51 -17.62
N GLU A 179 3.93 -4.23 -17.90
CA GLU A 179 5.20 -3.72 -18.41
C GLU A 179 6.29 -3.70 -17.33
N ILE A 180 5.99 -3.14 -16.15
CA ILE A 180 6.93 -3.04 -15.03
C ILE A 180 7.36 -4.44 -14.56
N SER A 181 6.42 -5.37 -14.42
CA SER A 181 6.71 -6.77 -14.06
C SER A 181 7.45 -7.54 -15.17
N GLY A 182 7.61 -6.91 -16.33
CA GLY A 182 8.32 -7.49 -17.46
C GLY A 182 7.61 -8.66 -18.14
N ILE A 183 6.29 -8.76 -18.02
CA ILE A 183 5.45 -9.74 -18.73
C ILE A 183 5.31 -9.32 -20.20
N ILE A 184 5.02 -8.03 -20.43
CA ILE A 184 4.94 -7.43 -21.74
C ILE A 184 5.97 -6.31 -21.89
N TYR A 185 6.21 -5.88 -23.12
CA TYR A 185 7.02 -4.70 -23.43
C TYR A 185 6.56 -4.08 -24.75
N GLN A 186 6.79 -2.79 -24.92
CA GLN A 186 6.50 -2.08 -26.15
C GLN A 186 7.75 -1.93 -27.01
N ARG A 187 7.63 -2.28 -28.29
CA ARG A 187 8.69 -2.08 -29.28
C ARG A 187 8.09 -1.85 -30.67
N SER A 188 8.61 -0.87 -31.40
CA SER A 188 8.22 -0.57 -32.82
C SER A 188 6.70 -0.42 -33.00
N GLY A 189 6.02 0.27 -32.04
CA GLY A 189 4.57 0.50 -32.09
C GLY A 189 3.73 -0.76 -31.85
N ARG A 190 4.30 -1.78 -31.24
CA ARG A 190 3.59 -3.02 -30.87
C ARG A 190 3.87 -3.39 -29.42
N TYR A 191 2.88 -3.97 -28.77
CA TYR A 191 3.04 -4.71 -27.52
C TYR A 191 3.46 -6.14 -27.82
N HIS A 192 4.45 -6.62 -27.09
CA HIS A 192 4.98 -7.97 -27.20
C HIS A 192 4.91 -8.64 -25.82
N VAL A 193 4.46 -9.88 -25.78
CA VAL A 193 4.60 -10.75 -24.60
C VAL A 193 5.98 -11.40 -24.65
N LYS A 194 6.76 -11.32 -23.56
CA LYS A 194 8.07 -11.99 -23.50
C LYS A 194 7.92 -13.49 -23.75
N LYS A 195 8.86 -14.09 -24.45
CA LYS A 195 8.80 -15.54 -24.79
C LYS A 195 8.74 -16.43 -23.54
N SER A 196 9.39 -16.03 -22.44
CA SER A 196 9.27 -16.72 -21.15
C SER A 196 7.85 -16.65 -20.60
N ALA A 197 7.23 -15.46 -20.64
CA ALA A 197 5.85 -15.26 -20.20
C ALA A 197 4.84 -16.02 -21.07
N GLN A 198 5.04 -16.09 -22.41
CA GLN A 198 4.21 -16.91 -23.28
C GLN A 198 4.21 -18.38 -22.85
N LYS A 199 5.41 -18.95 -22.58
CA LYS A 199 5.55 -20.32 -22.11
C LYS A 199 4.88 -20.54 -20.75
N GLN A 200 5.06 -19.59 -19.81
CA GLN A 200 4.43 -19.65 -18.49
C GLN A 200 2.91 -19.57 -18.61
N TYR A 201 2.37 -18.68 -19.46
CA TYR A 201 0.94 -18.55 -19.69
C TYR A 201 0.34 -19.84 -20.27
N GLN A 202 1.00 -20.46 -21.25
CA GLN A 202 0.57 -21.72 -21.82
C GLN A 202 0.59 -22.91 -20.84
N ALA A 203 1.57 -22.92 -19.94
CA ALA A 203 1.75 -24.03 -18.99
C ALA A 203 0.90 -23.90 -17.71
N LEU A 204 0.78 -22.69 -17.17
CA LEU A 204 0.23 -22.43 -15.85
C LEU A 204 -0.98 -21.47 -15.86
N GLY A 205 -1.29 -20.89 -17.04
CA GLY A 205 -2.34 -19.88 -17.13
C GLY A 205 -1.99 -18.56 -16.44
N ILE A 206 -3.04 -17.81 -16.10
CA ILE A 206 -2.92 -16.48 -15.51
C ILE A 206 -2.31 -16.50 -14.09
N GLN A 207 -2.40 -17.62 -13.37
CA GLN A 207 -1.85 -17.79 -12.02
C GLN A 207 -0.34 -17.56 -11.96
N ALA A 208 0.39 -17.84 -13.04
CA ALA A 208 1.84 -17.61 -13.12
C ALA A 208 2.24 -16.16 -12.87
N PHE A 209 1.34 -15.22 -13.07
CA PHE A 209 1.63 -13.79 -13.03
C PHE A 209 1.10 -13.08 -11.79
N PHE A 210 0.38 -13.76 -10.90
CA PHE A 210 -0.17 -13.12 -9.70
C PHE A 210 0.93 -12.50 -8.82
N LYS A 211 1.91 -13.27 -8.40
CA LYS A 211 3.01 -12.77 -7.55
C LYS A 211 3.88 -11.73 -8.26
N PRO A 212 4.36 -11.92 -9.49
CA PRO A 212 5.13 -10.89 -10.19
C PRO A 212 4.37 -9.56 -10.37
N MET A 213 3.08 -9.62 -10.67
CA MET A 213 2.23 -8.41 -10.78
C MET A 213 2.03 -7.75 -9.43
N LEU A 214 1.81 -8.54 -8.36
CA LEU A 214 1.64 -8.02 -7.01
C LEU A 214 2.92 -7.35 -6.52
N GLU A 215 4.07 -7.98 -6.68
CA GLU A 215 5.36 -7.40 -6.33
C GLU A 215 5.61 -6.09 -7.09
N ALA A 216 5.34 -6.06 -8.39
CA ALA A 216 5.43 -4.84 -9.18
C ALA A 216 4.49 -3.72 -8.66
N ALA A 217 3.28 -4.08 -8.23
CA ALA A 217 2.31 -3.12 -7.70
C ALA A 217 2.75 -2.47 -6.39
N ILE A 218 3.42 -3.24 -5.51
CA ILE A 218 3.79 -2.76 -4.17
C ILE A 218 5.21 -2.20 -4.09
N SER A 219 6.10 -2.50 -5.05
CA SER A 219 7.51 -2.11 -4.97
C SER A 219 7.99 -1.21 -6.11
N GLN A 220 7.30 -1.18 -7.26
CA GLN A 220 7.79 -0.50 -8.45
C GLN A 220 6.79 0.49 -9.06
N TYR A 221 5.49 0.22 -8.94
CA TYR A 221 4.45 1.10 -9.45
C TYR A 221 4.31 2.34 -8.57
N ASN A 222 4.35 3.52 -9.16
CA ASN A 222 4.08 4.76 -8.42
C ASN A 222 2.58 4.88 -8.12
N TRP A 223 2.17 4.74 -6.86
CA TRP A 223 0.77 4.84 -6.45
C TRP A 223 0.17 6.23 -6.66
N GLY A 224 0.99 7.28 -6.66
CA GLY A 224 0.58 8.66 -7.00
C GLY A 224 0.42 8.91 -8.50
N TYR A 225 0.73 7.94 -9.37
CA TYR A 225 0.61 8.12 -10.81
C TYR A 225 -0.86 8.27 -11.24
N LEU A 226 -1.19 9.39 -11.86
CA LEU A 226 -2.55 9.74 -12.31
C LEU A 226 -3.63 9.72 -11.20
N ASP A 227 -3.29 10.08 -9.96
CA ASP A 227 -4.27 10.16 -8.86
C ASP A 227 -4.84 11.57 -8.63
N GLY A 228 -4.25 12.56 -9.27
CA GLY A 228 -4.69 13.95 -9.18
C GLY A 228 -4.28 14.69 -7.91
N PHE A 229 -3.48 14.06 -7.03
CA PHE A 229 -2.94 14.70 -5.84
C PHE A 229 -1.51 15.16 -6.07
N GLU A 230 -1.18 16.37 -5.56
CA GLU A 230 0.17 16.96 -5.66
C GLU A 230 1.09 16.55 -4.48
N PHE A 231 0.60 15.69 -3.57
CA PHE A 231 1.34 15.30 -2.37
C PHE A 231 2.30 14.14 -2.64
N ASP A 232 3.56 14.34 -2.29
CA ASP A 232 4.61 13.31 -2.36
C ASP A 232 4.63 12.49 -1.06
N VAL A 233 3.62 11.65 -0.88
CA VAL A 233 3.47 10.73 0.27
C VAL A 233 3.57 9.31 -0.24
N ASP A 234 4.60 8.60 0.19
CA ASP A 234 4.77 7.18 -0.12
C ASP A 234 3.96 6.32 0.87
N LEU A 235 2.81 5.82 0.41
CA LEU A 235 2.00 4.86 1.15
C LEU A 235 2.44 3.41 0.91
N GLN A 236 3.28 3.13 -0.10
CA GLN A 236 3.69 1.77 -0.44
C GLN A 236 4.51 1.14 0.67
N ALA A 237 5.36 1.91 1.35
CA ALA A 237 6.11 1.41 2.51
C ALA A 237 5.21 0.79 3.59
N PHE A 238 3.97 1.26 3.72
CA PHE A 238 3.03 0.83 4.77
C PHE A 238 1.99 -0.18 4.29
N TRP A 239 2.06 -0.64 3.04
CA TRP A 239 1.02 -1.45 2.40
C TRP A 239 0.62 -2.68 3.21
N LEU A 240 1.60 -3.38 3.79
CA LEU A 240 1.35 -4.62 4.52
C LEU A 240 0.70 -4.37 5.88
N PHE A 241 1.13 -3.32 6.58
CA PHE A 241 0.48 -2.85 7.80
C PHE A 241 -0.97 -2.48 7.53
N MET A 242 -1.23 -1.65 6.52
CA MET A 242 -2.58 -1.25 6.14
C MET A 242 -3.44 -2.45 5.73
N LEU A 243 -2.88 -3.41 4.98
CA LEU A 243 -3.58 -4.62 4.57
C LEU A 243 -3.98 -5.49 5.76
N TRP A 244 -3.09 -5.64 6.72
CA TRP A 244 -3.36 -6.38 7.95
C TRP A 244 -4.44 -5.71 8.79
N ARG A 245 -4.38 -4.38 8.95
CA ARG A 245 -5.35 -3.64 9.74
C ARG A 245 -6.75 -3.64 9.11
N VAL A 246 -6.84 -3.38 7.81
CA VAL A 246 -8.15 -3.38 7.14
C VAL A 246 -8.85 -4.74 7.21
N GLN A 247 -8.10 -5.84 7.23
CA GLN A 247 -8.66 -7.17 7.44
C GLN A 247 -9.18 -7.40 8.86
N SER A 248 -8.66 -6.65 9.84
CA SER A 248 -9.04 -6.83 11.26
C SER A 248 -10.39 -6.18 11.60
N HIS A 249 -10.69 -5.02 11.02
CA HIS A 249 -11.87 -4.23 11.40
C HIS A 249 -12.76 -3.76 10.24
N ASN A 250 -12.30 -3.84 8.99
CA ASN A 250 -13.05 -3.45 7.79
C ASN A 250 -13.48 -1.96 7.72
N SER A 251 -12.92 -1.08 8.54
CA SER A 251 -13.23 0.35 8.58
C SER A 251 -12.14 1.18 7.92
N VAL A 252 -12.49 2.06 6.99
CA VAL A 252 -11.53 2.99 6.37
C VAL A 252 -11.09 4.05 7.37
N GLU A 253 -12.01 4.60 8.16
CA GLU A 253 -11.69 5.62 9.16
C GLU A 253 -10.73 5.08 10.22
N GLN A 254 -11.03 3.92 10.78
CA GLN A 254 -10.15 3.29 11.78
C GLN A 254 -8.76 3.00 11.19
N LEU A 255 -8.69 2.56 9.93
CA LEU A 255 -7.40 2.38 9.24
C LEU A 255 -6.60 3.69 9.18
N VAL A 256 -7.25 4.80 8.83
CA VAL A 256 -6.61 6.13 8.78
C VAL A 256 -6.11 6.55 10.15
N GLU A 257 -6.90 6.39 11.21
CA GLU A 257 -6.49 6.68 12.59
C GLU A 257 -5.30 5.84 13.04
N GLU A 258 -5.28 4.55 12.71
CA GLU A 258 -4.18 3.65 13.02
C GLU A 258 -2.90 4.01 12.26
N VAL A 259 -3.01 4.40 10.99
CA VAL A 259 -1.86 4.88 10.19
C VAL A 259 -1.31 6.19 10.77
N MET A 260 -2.17 7.14 11.14
CA MET A 260 -1.75 8.40 11.78
C MET A 260 -1.05 8.14 13.13
N THR A 261 -1.53 7.16 13.88
CA THR A 261 -0.94 6.79 15.18
C THR A 261 0.42 6.12 14.98
N ALA A 262 0.52 5.20 14.03
CA ALA A 262 1.75 4.46 13.77
C ALA A 262 2.84 5.33 13.10
N PHE A 263 2.43 6.27 12.24
CA PHE A 263 3.31 7.06 11.39
C PHE A 263 2.93 8.55 11.41
N PRO A 264 3.00 9.23 12.56
CA PRO A 264 2.53 10.61 12.71
C PRO A 264 3.28 11.62 11.82
N ASP A 265 4.52 11.31 11.44
CA ASP A 265 5.32 12.18 10.57
C ASP A 265 4.78 12.29 9.13
N LEU A 266 3.89 11.38 8.73
CA LEU A 266 3.18 11.49 7.43
C LEU A 266 2.39 12.81 7.32
N LEU A 267 1.85 13.29 8.43
CA LEU A 267 1.08 14.54 8.44
C LEU A 267 1.95 15.78 8.12
N LEU A 268 3.27 15.69 8.33
CA LEU A 268 4.21 16.79 8.02
C LEU A 268 4.40 17.02 6.52
N ALA A 269 4.01 16.05 5.69
CA ALA A 269 4.08 16.19 4.23
C ALA A 269 2.96 17.06 3.64
N PHE A 270 1.95 17.40 4.45
CA PHE A 270 0.82 18.21 4.00
C PHE A 270 0.98 19.67 4.44
N PRO A 271 0.67 20.65 3.57
CA PRO A 271 0.71 22.05 3.92
C PRO A 271 -0.33 22.38 5.02
N THR A 272 0.07 23.24 5.95
CA THR A 272 -0.84 23.81 6.95
C THR A 272 -1.51 25.04 6.37
N GLY A 273 -2.82 25.05 6.30
CA GLY A 273 -3.61 26.20 5.83
C GLY A 273 -4.35 26.00 4.52
N ASP A 274 -4.32 24.79 3.97
CA ASP A 274 -5.11 24.39 2.82
C ASP A 274 -6.60 24.19 3.17
N TYR A 275 -7.43 24.00 2.13
CA TYR A 275 -8.87 23.75 2.23
C TYR A 275 -9.19 22.53 3.10
N PHE A 276 -8.28 21.56 3.15
CA PHE A 276 -8.41 20.34 3.95
C PHE A 276 -7.29 20.26 4.99
N SER A 277 -7.60 19.69 6.16
CA SER A 277 -6.59 19.40 7.17
C SER A 277 -5.62 18.31 6.68
N PRO A 278 -4.38 18.25 7.24
CA PRO A 278 -3.43 17.16 6.95
C PRO A 278 -4.04 15.77 7.11
N GLU A 279 -4.87 15.55 8.14
CA GLU A 279 -5.55 14.28 8.40
C GLU A 279 -6.54 13.94 7.28
N ARG A 280 -7.30 14.95 6.80
CA ARG A 280 -8.24 14.76 5.70
C ARG A 280 -7.52 14.47 4.40
N ASN A 281 -6.40 15.15 4.13
CA ASN A 281 -5.57 14.87 2.96
C ASN A 281 -5.01 13.44 2.99
N LEU A 282 -4.50 12.99 4.15
CA LEU A 282 -4.02 11.61 4.31
C LEU A 282 -5.16 10.59 4.10
N SER A 283 -6.34 10.86 4.65
CA SER A 283 -7.53 10.02 4.44
C SER A 283 -7.85 9.85 2.94
N MET A 284 -7.89 10.97 2.19
CA MET A 284 -8.15 10.93 0.74
C MET A 284 -7.08 10.13 -0.03
N LEU A 285 -5.80 10.25 0.36
CA LEU A 285 -4.73 9.47 -0.26
C LEU A 285 -4.86 7.97 0.03
N ILE A 286 -5.14 7.58 1.27
CA ILE A 286 -5.35 6.18 1.65
C ILE A 286 -6.56 5.62 0.90
N GLU A 287 -7.68 6.34 0.86
CA GLU A 287 -8.86 5.92 0.12
C GLU A 287 -8.57 5.74 -1.38
N SER A 288 -7.94 6.73 -2.02
CA SER A 288 -7.66 6.67 -3.45
C SER A 288 -6.59 5.64 -3.80
N ARG A 289 -5.40 5.74 -3.18
CA ARG A 289 -4.21 4.95 -3.57
C ARG A 289 -4.28 3.51 -3.11
N PHE A 290 -4.66 3.30 -1.84
CA PHE A 290 -4.63 1.97 -1.23
C PHE A 290 -5.97 1.25 -1.38
N ILE A 291 -7.09 1.87 -0.99
CA ILE A 291 -8.39 1.19 -0.97
C ILE A 291 -8.93 1.00 -2.39
N GLU A 292 -9.07 2.08 -3.16
CA GLU A 292 -9.72 2.03 -4.48
C GLU A 292 -8.77 1.49 -5.56
N ARG A 293 -7.58 2.08 -5.72
CA ARG A 293 -6.68 1.76 -6.83
C ARG A 293 -5.80 0.54 -6.60
N PHE A 294 -5.59 0.11 -5.36
CA PHE A 294 -4.91 -1.15 -5.07
C PHE A 294 -5.91 -2.23 -4.67
N LEU A 295 -6.54 -2.17 -3.51
CA LEU A 295 -7.34 -3.30 -3.01
C LEU A 295 -8.53 -3.63 -3.90
N GLN A 296 -9.27 -2.62 -4.37
CA GLN A 296 -10.45 -2.85 -5.22
C GLN A 296 -10.05 -3.31 -6.63
N PHE A 297 -9.01 -2.73 -7.25
CA PHE A 297 -8.53 -3.17 -8.57
C PHE A 297 -8.01 -4.61 -8.54
N TRP A 298 -7.47 -5.05 -7.42
CA TRP A 298 -7.07 -6.44 -7.24
C TRP A 298 -8.23 -7.39 -6.92
N GLY A 299 -9.40 -6.87 -6.59
CA GLY A 299 -10.56 -7.66 -6.18
C GLY A 299 -10.43 -8.21 -4.76
N PHE A 300 -9.61 -7.58 -3.93
CA PHE A 300 -9.41 -7.96 -2.54
C PHE A 300 -10.54 -7.49 -1.63
N ILE A 301 -11.20 -6.40 -2.01
CA ILE A 301 -12.33 -5.83 -1.29
C ILE A 301 -13.43 -5.34 -2.23
N ILE A 302 -14.60 -5.14 -1.65
CA ILE A 302 -15.65 -4.24 -2.14
C ILE A 302 -15.77 -3.12 -1.13
N ILE A 303 -15.88 -1.87 -1.59
CA ILE A 303 -16.00 -0.70 -0.72
C ILE A 303 -17.41 -0.12 -0.84
N ASP A 304 -17.94 0.37 0.29
CA ASP A 304 -19.20 1.10 0.32
C ASP A 304 -19.14 2.34 -0.57
N PRO A 305 -20.21 2.69 -1.28
CA PRO A 305 -20.28 3.92 -2.04
C PRO A 305 -20.17 5.14 -1.10
N ILE A 306 -19.66 6.26 -1.62
CA ILE A 306 -19.65 7.51 -0.87
C ILE A 306 -21.11 7.96 -0.63
N ARG A 307 -21.43 8.22 0.62
CA ARG A 307 -22.73 8.70 1.06
C ARG A 307 -22.53 9.91 1.96
N TYR A 308 -23.52 10.80 1.98
CA TYR A 308 -23.54 11.95 2.87
C TYR A 308 -24.82 11.89 3.70
N LEU A 309 -24.71 12.21 4.99
CA LEU A 309 -25.83 12.40 5.91
C LEU A 309 -25.68 13.81 6.49
N ASP A 310 -26.72 14.65 6.33
CA ASP A 310 -26.73 16.05 6.79
C ASP A 310 -25.51 16.90 6.31
N GLY A 311 -24.98 16.58 5.12
CA GLY A 311 -23.81 17.24 4.53
C GLY A 311 -22.46 16.68 4.94
N GLU A 312 -22.42 15.77 5.92
CA GLU A 312 -21.20 15.10 6.38
C GLU A 312 -21.02 13.74 5.67
N PRO A 313 -19.79 13.35 5.32
CA PRO A 313 -19.52 12.04 4.73
C PRO A 313 -19.77 10.93 5.76
N VAL A 314 -20.50 9.90 5.34
CA VAL A 314 -20.73 8.70 6.15
C VAL A 314 -19.49 7.81 6.09
N SER A 315 -19.13 7.23 7.25
CA SER A 315 -18.03 6.25 7.37
C SER A 315 -18.15 5.14 6.33
N ARG A 316 -17.03 4.85 5.64
CA ARG A 316 -16.98 3.84 4.61
C ARG A 316 -16.43 2.53 5.17
N MET A 317 -17.18 1.47 4.97
CA MET A 317 -16.75 0.12 5.31
C MET A 317 -16.27 -0.60 4.06
N VAL A 318 -15.34 -1.51 4.24
CA VAL A 318 -14.87 -2.42 3.20
C VAL A 318 -15.35 -3.84 3.51
N GLN A 319 -15.76 -4.55 2.48
CA GLN A 319 -16.05 -5.97 2.57
C GLN A 319 -14.87 -6.77 1.99
N THR A 320 -14.13 -7.45 2.84
CA THR A 320 -13.03 -8.32 2.42
C THR A 320 -13.54 -9.49 1.58
N GLN A 321 -12.88 -9.74 0.45
CA GLN A 321 -13.25 -10.80 -0.47
C GLN A 321 -12.45 -12.09 -0.20
N PRO A 322 -12.96 -13.27 -0.60
CA PRO A 322 -12.24 -14.54 -0.42
C PRO A 322 -10.83 -14.55 -1.04
N LEU A 323 -10.64 -13.80 -2.12
CA LEU A 323 -9.36 -13.66 -2.81
C LEU A 323 -8.28 -13.08 -1.88
N LEU A 324 -8.63 -12.08 -1.05
CA LEU A 324 -7.71 -11.48 -0.09
C LEU A 324 -7.21 -12.52 0.92
N LYS A 325 -8.13 -13.29 1.51
CA LYS A 325 -7.81 -14.32 2.52
C LYS A 325 -7.01 -15.48 1.95
N GLN A 326 -7.18 -15.79 0.66
CA GLN A 326 -6.39 -16.81 -0.03
C GLN A 326 -4.98 -16.30 -0.37
N ALA A 327 -4.87 -15.01 -0.71
CA ALA A 327 -3.61 -14.40 -1.07
C ALA A 327 -2.71 -14.11 0.14
N PHE A 328 -3.28 -13.67 1.27
CA PHE A 328 -2.53 -13.20 2.44
C PHE A 328 -3.03 -13.86 3.72
N GLN A 329 -2.12 -14.54 4.40
CA GLN A 329 -2.36 -15.15 5.71
C GLN A 329 -1.34 -14.59 6.71
N PHE A 330 -1.85 -13.85 7.70
CA PHE A 330 -1.03 -13.27 8.76
C PHE A 330 -0.88 -14.27 9.93
N SER A 331 0.34 -14.43 10.42
CA SER A 331 0.70 -15.23 11.60
C SER A 331 1.23 -14.34 12.70
N ILE A 332 0.41 -13.38 13.15
CA ILE A 332 0.68 -12.49 14.26
C ILE A 332 -0.23 -12.94 15.38
N ASP A 333 0.35 -13.27 16.52
CA ASP A 333 -0.40 -13.50 17.75
C ASP A 333 -1.03 -12.15 18.16
N ALA A 334 -2.37 -12.13 18.19
CA ALA A 334 -3.17 -10.95 18.51
C ALA A 334 -3.16 -10.67 20.02
#